data_f01f28154e5f29fc87035a5475443db3
#
_entry.id   f01f28154e5f29fc87035a5475443db3
#
_cell.length_a   1.000
_cell.length_b   1.000
_cell.length_c   1.000
_cell.angle_alpha   90.00
_cell.angle_beta   90.00
_cell.angle_gamma   90.00
#
_symmetry.space_group_name_H-M   'P 1'
#
loop_
_entity.id
_entity.type
_entity.pdbx_description
1 polymer ?
#
loop_
_entity_poly.entity_id
_entity_poly.type
_entity_poly.pdbx_seq_one_letter_code
_entity_poly.pdbx_strand_id
1 'polypeptide(L)'
;RVPSELSPAEDRGRFFVSITAPEGAGFDYTVGQIQQVEKILAEEIGDDKPIQRANSRVPGGWGAGEEMHTGNVIVFLQDWDKREATTDEVVNKVRGQLATLPGIQARANVPGGLVGGRGQRYQLVLGGPDYAELAEWRDRMLVRIEGNPGLMDADSDYKETRPQMRVNINRERAADLGVSVQEIGRTLETMMGSRQV
;
A
#
# COMPACT_ATOMS: atom_id res chain seq x y z
N ARG A 1 29.94 1.12 -25.01
CA ARG A 1 28.66 1.87 -24.98
C ARG A 1 28.52 2.44 -23.61
N VAL A 2 28.34 3.73 -23.49
CA VAL A 2 27.98 4.39 -22.23
C VAL A 2 26.49 4.11 -22.01
N PRO A 3 26.07 3.58 -20.85
CA PRO A 3 24.66 3.42 -20.54
C PRO A 3 23.98 4.80 -20.60
N SER A 4 22.85 4.89 -21.28
CA SER A 4 22.09 6.14 -21.32
C SER A 4 21.04 6.10 -20.22
N GLU A 5 21.06 7.07 -19.35
CA GLU A 5 20.14 7.23 -18.23
C GLU A 5 19.38 8.55 -18.39
N LEU A 6 18.06 8.53 -18.16
CA LEU A 6 17.22 9.72 -18.35
C LEU A 6 17.43 10.75 -17.23
N SER A 7 17.74 10.28 -16.04
CA SER A 7 18.09 11.10 -14.87
C SER A 7 18.84 10.21 -13.87
N PRO A 8 20.02 10.61 -13.41
CA PRO A 8 20.70 9.88 -12.36
C PRO A 8 19.89 9.86 -11.08
N ALA A 9 20.03 8.78 -10.32
CA ALA A 9 19.41 8.69 -9.00
C ALA A 9 20.03 9.72 -8.06
N GLU A 10 19.22 10.64 -7.56
CA GLU A 10 19.64 11.67 -6.60
C GLU A 10 19.29 11.22 -5.18
N ASP A 11 20.25 11.36 -4.27
CA ASP A 11 19.97 11.21 -2.85
C ASP A 11 19.26 12.45 -2.30
N ARG A 12 17.93 12.35 -2.17
CA ARG A 12 17.08 13.44 -1.70
C ARG A 12 16.83 13.43 -0.20
N GLY A 13 17.51 12.58 0.54
CA GLY A 13 17.37 12.47 1.99
C GLY A 13 15.96 12.11 2.45
N ARG A 14 15.19 11.39 1.64
CA ARG A 14 13.83 10.93 2.00
C ARG A 14 13.44 9.65 1.28
N PHE A 15 12.65 8.85 1.95
CA PHE A 15 12.01 7.66 1.37
C PHE A 15 10.61 7.45 1.92
N PHE A 16 9.86 6.57 1.30
CA PHE A 16 8.50 6.23 1.71
C PHE A 16 8.44 4.77 2.15
N VAL A 17 7.66 4.51 3.20
CA VAL A 17 7.27 3.15 3.58
C VAL A 17 5.78 3.02 3.31
N SER A 18 5.43 2.23 2.30
CA SER A 18 4.04 1.88 2.00
C SER A 18 3.67 0.62 2.76
N ILE A 19 2.54 0.65 3.44
CA ILE A 19 2.04 -0.43 4.28
C ILE A 19 0.69 -0.87 3.75
N THR A 20 0.54 -2.17 3.55
CA THR A 20 -0.72 -2.79 3.13
C THR A 20 -1.05 -3.91 4.12
N ALA A 21 -2.12 -3.73 4.87
CA ALA A 21 -2.70 -4.76 5.73
C ALA A 21 -3.59 -5.71 4.90
N PRO A 22 -4.03 -6.84 5.44
CA PRO A 22 -4.97 -7.73 4.76
C PRO A 22 -6.23 -6.97 4.31
N GLU A 23 -6.77 -7.33 3.16
CA GLU A 23 -8.03 -6.77 2.66
C GLU A 23 -9.15 -6.95 3.69
N GLY A 24 -9.88 -5.87 3.95
CA GLY A 24 -10.90 -5.86 5.00
C GLY A 24 -10.39 -5.54 6.41
N ALA A 25 -9.09 -5.33 6.60
CA ALA A 25 -8.58 -4.79 7.86
C ALA A 25 -9.14 -3.39 8.10
N GLY A 26 -9.62 -3.16 9.32
CA GLY A 26 -10.14 -1.86 9.74
C GLY A 26 -9.03 -0.87 10.10
N PHE A 27 -9.45 0.38 10.33
CA PHE A 27 -8.55 1.48 10.70
C PHE A 27 -7.67 1.15 11.92
N ASP A 28 -8.27 0.65 13.01
CA ASP A 28 -7.55 0.37 14.25
C ASP A 28 -6.47 -0.71 14.08
N TYR A 29 -6.75 -1.74 13.29
CA TYR A 29 -5.75 -2.76 12.95
C TYR A 29 -4.56 -2.13 12.21
N THR A 30 -4.84 -1.33 11.18
CA THR A 30 -3.82 -0.68 10.37
C THR A 30 -2.98 0.29 11.19
N VAL A 31 -3.61 1.07 12.08
CA VAL A 31 -2.92 1.95 13.05
C VAL A 31 -1.99 1.14 13.95
N GLY A 32 -2.47 0.03 14.53
CA GLY A 32 -1.64 -0.84 15.36
C GLY A 32 -0.40 -1.38 14.63
N GLN A 33 -0.54 -1.70 13.35
CA GLN A 33 0.58 -2.15 12.53
C GLN A 33 1.56 -1.01 12.19
N ILE A 34 1.05 0.17 11.88
CA ILE A 34 1.92 1.35 11.65
C ILE A 34 2.73 1.69 12.89
N GLN A 35 2.15 1.58 14.09
CA GLN A 35 2.89 1.79 15.33
C GLN A 35 4.07 0.82 15.50
N GLN A 36 3.99 -0.40 14.97
CA GLN A 36 5.12 -1.33 14.95
C GLN A 36 6.21 -0.86 13.98
N VAL A 37 5.83 -0.36 12.82
CA VAL A 37 6.76 0.26 11.85
C VAL A 37 7.42 1.50 12.46
N GLU A 38 6.66 2.34 13.15
CA GLU A 38 7.19 3.53 13.86
C GLU A 38 8.22 3.15 14.91
N LYS A 39 8.02 2.08 15.66
CA LYS A 39 9.01 1.59 16.65
C LYS A 39 10.31 1.21 15.98
N ILE A 40 10.26 0.50 14.85
CA ILE A 40 11.46 0.15 14.07
C ILE A 40 12.18 1.41 13.60
N LEU A 41 11.44 2.38 13.04
CA LEU A 41 12.03 3.63 12.57
C LEU A 41 12.57 4.48 13.71
N ALA A 42 11.93 4.48 14.88
CA ALA A 42 12.36 5.23 16.05
C ALA A 42 13.75 4.79 16.55
N GLU A 43 14.13 3.53 16.35
CA GLU A 43 15.47 3.03 16.67
C GLU A 43 16.57 3.71 15.83
N GLU A 44 16.22 4.25 14.67
CA GLU A 44 17.10 4.94 13.73
C GLU A 44 16.95 6.47 13.76
N ILE A 45 16.10 7.03 14.63
CA ILE A 45 15.91 8.48 14.82
C ILE A 45 16.79 8.98 15.95
N GLY A 46 17.56 10.04 15.71
CA GLY A 46 18.42 10.69 16.71
C GLY A 46 19.43 11.63 16.07
N ASP A 47 20.13 12.41 16.88
CA ASP A 47 21.11 13.41 16.40
C ASP A 47 22.31 12.75 15.70
N ASP A 48 22.74 11.56 16.19
CA ASP A 48 23.83 10.78 15.60
C ASP A 48 23.33 9.63 14.70
N LYS A 49 22.05 9.65 14.32
CA LYS A 49 21.41 8.60 13.52
C LYS A 49 20.96 9.15 12.17
N PRO A 50 20.82 8.26 11.17
CA PRO A 50 20.53 8.72 9.80
C PRO A 50 19.14 9.30 9.62
N ILE A 51 18.15 8.95 10.45
CA ILE A 51 16.76 9.41 10.32
C ILE A 51 16.55 10.61 11.25
N GLN A 52 16.06 11.72 10.67
CA GLN A 52 15.69 12.92 11.40
C GLN A 52 14.27 12.80 11.97
N ARG A 53 13.33 12.37 11.14
CA ARG A 53 11.91 12.25 11.51
C ARG A 53 11.16 11.31 10.57
N ALA A 54 10.03 10.80 11.04
CA ALA A 54 9.08 10.03 10.26
C ALA A 54 7.66 10.60 10.47
N ASN A 55 6.87 10.68 9.41
CA ASN A 55 5.47 11.10 9.45
C ASN A 55 4.60 9.98 8.92
N SER A 56 3.75 9.43 9.77
CA SER A 56 2.82 8.36 9.42
C SER A 56 1.44 8.89 9.09
N ARG A 57 0.77 8.20 8.16
CA ARG A 57 -0.59 8.49 7.76
C ARG A 57 -1.39 7.19 7.56
N VAL A 58 -2.60 7.17 8.11
CA VAL A 58 -3.64 6.15 7.90
C VAL A 58 -4.95 6.89 7.61
N PRO A 59 -5.63 6.57 6.52
CA PRO A 59 -5.26 5.74 5.37
C PRO A 59 -4.08 6.29 4.58
N GLY A 60 -3.38 5.43 3.82
CA GLY A 60 -2.17 5.79 3.08
C GLY A 60 -2.40 6.58 1.80
N GLY A 61 -3.63 6.66 1.31
CA GLY A 61 -4.01 7.35 0.08
C GLY A 61 -4.11 8.87 0.20
N TRP A 62 -4.27 9.55 -0.95
CA TRP A 62 -4.46 11.00 -1.06
C TRP A 62 -5.70 11.25 -1.92
N GLY A 63 -6.89 11.15 -1.34
CA GLY A 63 -8.12 11.45 -2.07
C GLY A 63 -9.37 10.73 -1.55
N ALA A 64 -10.49 10.90 -2.25
CA ALA A 64 -11.74 10.20 -1.97
C ALA A 64 -11.59 8.69 -2.29
N GLY A 65 -12.06 7.83 -1.41
CA GLY A 65 -11.95 6.38 -1.56
C GLY A 65 -10.69 5.77 -0.92
N GLU A 66 -10.14 6.44 0.09
CA GLU A 66 -8.98 5.93 0.84
C GLU A 66 -9.28 4.58 1.48
N GLU A 67 -8.40 3.61 1.23
CA GLU A 67 -8.54 2.26 1.73
C GLU A 67 -7.99 2.15 3.15
N MET A 68 -8.85 1.83 4.12
CA MET A 68 -8.51 1.79 5.55
C MET A 68 -7.43 0.77 5.91
N HIS A 69 -7.22 -0.22 5.06
CA HIS A 69 -6.18 -1.23 5.21
C HIS A 69 -4.81 -0.79 4.68
N THR A 70 -4.67 0.47 4.24
CA THR A 70 -3.40 1.02 3.75
C THR A 70 -2.84 2.08 4.67
N GLY A 71 -1.52 2.20 4.68
CA GLY A 71 -0.81 3.24 5.40
C GLY A 71 0.43 3.70 4.66
N ASN A 72 0.91 4.88 5.00
CA ASN A 72 2.13 5.43 4.43
C ASN A 72 2.95 6.14 5.51
N VAL A 73 4.26 5.93 5.50
CA VAL A 73 5.21 6.69 6.33
C VAL A 73 6.18 7.41 5.43
N ILE A 74 6.29 8.70 5.60
CA ILE A 74 7.31 9.52 4.95
C ILE A 74 8.47 9.69 5.93
N VAL A 75 9.63 9.17 5.54
CA VAL A 75 10.85 9.22 6.35
C VAL A 75 11.79 10.27 5.77
N PHE A 76 12.23 11.17 6.63
CA PHE A 76 13.21 12.21 6.32
C PHE A 76 14.52 11.87 7.00
N LEU A 77 15.59 11.85 6.24
CA LEU A 77 16.94 11.63 6.75
C LEU A 77 17.55 12.95 7.22
N GLN A 78 18.61 12.86 8.01
CA GLN A 78 19.46 13.99 8.31
C GLN A 78 20.07 14.55 7.02
N ASP A 79 20.49 15.81 7.07
CA ASP A 79 21.20 16.44 5.97
C ASP A 79 22.47 15.61 5.63
N TRP A 80 22.84 15.58 4.37
CA TRP A 80 23.90 14.72 3.86
C TRP A 80 25.28 15.04 4.44
N ASP A 81 25.50 16.26 4.94
CA ASP A 81 26.70 16.66 5.69
C ASP A 81 26.73 16.15 7.13
N LYS A 82 25.58 15.66 7.66
CA LYS A 82 25.40 15.14 9.01
C LYS A 82 25.22 13.64 9.09
N ARG A 83 25.25 12.93 7.96
CA ARG A 83 25.10 11.49 7.91
C ARG A 83 26.16 10.85 7.01
N GLU A 84 26.66 9.70 7.42
CA GLU A 84 27.58 8.90 6.60
C GLU A 84 26.84 7.97 5.65
N ALA A 85 25.69 7.43 6.09
CA ALA A 85 24.90 6.49 5.30
C ALA A 85 24.10 7.17 4.19
N THR A 86 24.11 6.60 3.01
CA THR A 86 23.26 6.98 1.88
C THR A 86 21.78 6.62 2.12
N THR A 87 20.86 7.26 1.39
CA THR A 87 19.44 6.91 1.48
C THR A 87 19.20 5.44 1.14
N ASP A 88 19.90 4.87 0.16
CA ASP A 88 19.74 3.47 -0.25
C ASP A 88 20.23 2.50 0.83
N GLU A 89 21.32 2.79 1.52
CA GLU A 89 21.80 1.98 2.65
C GLU A 89 20.81 1.96 3.81
N VAL A 90 20.26 3.12 4.18
CA VAL A 90 19.23 3.22 5.22
C VAL A 90 17.98 2.45 4.81
N VAL A 91 17.52 2.60 3.57
CA VAL A 91 16.35 1.88 3.04
C VAL A 91 16.56 0.39 3.06
N ASN A 92 17.73 -0.11 2.67
CA ASN A 92 18.03 -1.54 2.68
C ASN A 92 18.05 -2.12 4.11
N LYS A 93 18.59 -1.37 5.08
CA LYS A 93 18.55 -1.73 6.50
C LYS A 93 17.11 -1.82 7.00
N VAL A 94 16.31 -0.79 6.74
CA VAL A 94 14.90 -0.72 7.14
C VAL A 94 14.08 -1.84 6.48
N ARG A 95 14.30 -2.16 5.20
CA ARG A 95 13.64 -3.29 4.51
C ARG A 95 13.85 -4.60 5.24
N GLY A 96 15.07 -4.89 5.67
CA GLY A 96 15.38 -6.10 6.43
C GLY A 96 14.57 -6.22 7.72
N GLN A 97 14.40 -5.11 8.42
CA GLN A 97 13.62 -5.05 9.66
C GLN A 97 12.11 -5.14 9.38
N LEU A 98 11.62 -4.44 8.36
CA LEU A 98 10.20 -4.47 7.97
C LEU A 98 9.73 -5.85 7.49
N ALA A 99 10.61 -6.61 6.85
CA ALA A 99 10.31 -7.96 6.39
C ALA A 99 9.98 -8.95 7.53
N THR A 100 10.34 -8.61 8.77
CA THR A 100 10.03 -9.45 9.95
C THR A 100 8.64 -9.21 10.53
N LEU A 101 7.93 -8.16 10.09
CA LEU A 101 6.62 -7.82 10.62
C LEU A 101 5.52 -8.76 10.06
N PRO A 102 4.84 -9.53 10.92
CA PRO A 102 3.76 -10.40 10.46
C PRO A 102 2.47 -9.61 10.23
N GLY A 103 1.65 -10.08 9.31
CA GLY A 103 0.29 -9.57 9.10
C GLY A 103 0.19 -8.30 8.27
N ILE A 104 1.30 -7.79 7.73
CA ILE A 104 1.33 -6.66 6.79
C ILE A 104 2.37 -6.88 5.69
N GLN A 105 2.18 -6.17 4.60
CA GLN A 105 3.22 -5.95 3.61
C GLN A 105 3.75 -4.51 3.78
N ALA A 106 4.98 -4.37 4.22
CA ALA A 106 5.64 -3.08 4.37
C ALA A 106 6.79 -2.97 3.37
N ARG A 107 6.77 -1.95 2.52
CA ARG A 107 7.74 -1.73 1.44
C ARG A 107 8.37 -0.36 1.56
N ALA A 108 9.69 -0.31 1.71
CA ALA A 108 10.45 0.94 1.72
C ALA A 108 10.96 1.26 0.32
N ASN A 109 10.59 2.42 -0.23
CA ASN A 109 10.91 2.84 -1.58
C ASN A 109 11.49 4.25 -1.61
N VAL A 110 12.59 4.43 -2.34
CA VAL A 110 13.12 5.76 -2.66
C VAL A 110 12.34 6.31 -3.86
N PRO A 111 11.81 7.54 -3.79
CA PRO A 111 11.12 8.13 -4.93
C PRO A 111 12.09 8.28 -6.10
N GLY A 112 11.66 7.88 -7.28
CA GLY A 112 12.43 8.06 -8.51
C GLY A 112 12.74 9.53 -8.81
N GLY A 113 13.71 9.78 -9.68
CA GLY A 113 14.11 11.12 -10.13
C GLY A 113 13.00 11.92 -10.83
N LEU A 114 13.36 12.86 -11.69
CA LEU A 114 12.46 13.82 -12.37
C LEU A 114 11.24 13.18 -13.11
N VAL A 115 11.37 11.95 -13.56
CA VAL A 115 10.33 11.22 -14.32
C VAL A 115 9.60 10.18 -13.47
N GLY A 116 10.10 9.89 -12.26
CA GLY A 116 9.51 8.92 -11.35
C GLY A 116 8.30 9.51 -10.62
N GLY A 117 7.12 9.24 -11.12
CA GLY A 117 5.93 9.30 -10.28
C GLY A 117 6.07 8.36 -9.07
N ARG A 118 5.10 8.38 -8.16
CA ARG A 118 5.02 7.45 -7.00
C ARG A 118 4.82 5.98 -7.40
N GLY A 119 4.99 5.65 -8.71
CA GLY A 119 4.77 4.32 -9.27
C GLY A 119 5.99 3.40 -9.17
N GLN A 120 5.73 2.13 -9.35
CA GLN A 120 6.74 1.08 -9.47
C GLN A 120 7.63 1.35 -10.69
N ARG A 121 8.92 1.02 -10.60
CA ARG A 121 9.88 1.18 -11.73
C ARG A 121 9.49 0.35 -12.95
N TYR A 122 8.88 -0.79 -12.71
CA TYR A 122 8.40 -1.69 -13.75
C TYR A 122 6.92 -1.95 -13.53
N GLN A 123 6.13 -1.72 -14.56
CA GLN A 123 4.71 -2.03 -14.59
C GLN A 123 4.45 -2.94 -15.78
N LEU A 124 3.82 -4.06 -15.52
CA LEU A 124 3.39 -5.00 -16.54
C LEU A 124 1.86 -5.01 -16.54
N VAL A 125 1.27 -4.80 -17.71
CA VAL A 125 -0.18 -4.85 -17.88
C VAL A 125 -0.55 -6.18 -18.50
N LEU A 126 -1.37 -6.97 -17.80
CA LEU A 126 -2.00 -8.18 -18.31
C LEU A 126 -3.40 -7.82 -18.80
N GLY A 127 -3.70 -8.16 -20.05
CA GLY A 127 -5.01 -7.98 -20.66
C GLY A 127 -5.58 -9.32 -21.11
N GLY A 128 -6.87 -9.52 -20.90
CA GLY A 128 -7.58 -10.73 -21.31
C GLY A 128 -9.09 -10.55 -21.22
N PRO A 129 -9.87 -11.47 -21.82
CA PRO A 129 -11.33 -11.36 -21.86
C PRO A 129 -12.01 -11.80 -20.55
N ASP A 130 -11.32 -12.58 -19.70
CA ASP A 130 -11.88 -13.16 -18.48
C ASP A 130 -10.96 -12.93 -17.28
N TYR A 131 -11.57 -12.52 -16.17
CA TYR A 131 -10.86 -12.25 -14.92
C TYR A 131 -10.28 -13.52 -14.27
N ALA A 132 -10.93 -14.67 -14.40
CA ALA A 132 -10.42 -15.93 -13.85
C ALA A 132 -9.12 -16.34 -14.55
N GLU A 133 -9.07 -16.23 -15.89
CA GLU A 133 -7.86 -16.48 -16.66
C GLU A 133 -6.74 -15.48 -16.31
N LEU A 134 -7.08 -14.20 -16.15
CA LEU A 134 -6.12 -13.17 -15.73
C LEU A 134 -5.55 -13.45 -14.34
N ALA A 135 -6.37 -13.93 -13.39
CA ALA A 135 -5.91 -14.32 -12.07
C ALA A 135 -4.90 -15.47 -12.13
N GLU A 136 -5.17 -16.49 -12.94
CA GLU A 136 -4.25 -17.63 -13.13
C GLU A 136 -2.91 -17.18 -13.75
N TRP A 137 -2.94 -16.32 -14.77
CA TRP A 137 -1.71 -15.78 -15.36
C TRP A 137 -0.94 -14.90 -14.40
N ARG A 138 -1.64 -14.05 -13.61
CA ARG A 138 -1.03 -13.24 -12.54
C ARG A 138 -0.27 -14.13 -11.56
N ASP A 139 -0.89 -15.18 -11.05
CA ASP A 139 -0.28 -16.05 -10.04
C ASP A 139 0.94 -16.77 -10.60
N ARG A 140 0.86 -17.28 -11.83
CA ARG A 140 2.00 -17.88 -12.53
C ARG A 140 3.16 -16.90 -12.71
N MET A 141 2.86 -15.64 -12.99
CA MET A 141 3.86 -14.60 -13.13
C MET A 141 4.50 -14.23 -11.80
N LEU A 142 3.71 -14.05 -10.74
CA LEU A 142 4.23 -13.74 -9.41
C LEU A 142 5.22 -14.80 -8.94
N VAL A 143 4.88 -16.08 -9.08
CA VAL A 143 5.79 -17.19 -8.75
C VAL A 143 7.12 -17.12 -9.53
N ARG A 144 7.07 -16.74 -10.81
CA ARG A 144 8.30 -16.57 -11.60
C ARG A 144 9.12 -15.35 -11.20
N ILE A 145 8.45 -14.26 -10.81
CA ILE A 145 9.12 -13.04 -10.36
C ILE A 145 9.80 -13.28 -9.01
N GLU A 146 9.15 -13.96 -8.08
CA GLU A 146 9.72 -14.32 -6.77
C GLU A 146 11.01 -15.15 -6.89
N GLY A 147 11.10 -15.99 -7.92
CA GLY A 147 12.31 -16.76 -8.23
C GLY A 147 13.42 -15.95 -8.90
N ASN A 148 13.23 -14.67 -9.23
CA ASN A 148 14.20 -13.86 -9.93
C ASN A 148 14.90 -12.87 -8.96
N PRO A 149 16.20 -13.02 -8.68
CA PRO A 149 16.92 -12.17 -7.74
C PRO A 149 17.04 -10.68 -8.19
N GLY A 150 16.74 -10.39 -9.45
CA GLY A 150 16.74 -9.02 -9.98
C GLY A 150 15.41 -8.28 -9.80
N LEU A 151 14.37 -8.95 -9.31
CA LEU A 151 13.04 -8.38 -9.10
C LEU A 151 12.61 -8.59 -7.66
N MET A 152 12.17 -7.53 -7.00
CA MET A 152 11.71 -7.54 -5.61
C MET A 152 10.37 -6.84 -5.51
N ASP A 153 9.60 -7.20 -4.49
CA ASP A 153 8.34 -6.52 -4.11
C ASP A 153 7.29 -6.52 -5.22
N ALA A 154 7.17 -7.62 -5.98
CA ALA A 154 6.11 -7.77 -6.96
C ALA A 154 4.73 -7.75 -6.29
N ASP A 155 3.80 -7.03 -6.90
CA ASP A 155 2.41 -6.97 -6.46
C ASP A 155 1.46 -6.87 -7.65
N SER A 156 0.20 -7.16 -7.44
CA SER A 156 -0.86 -7.06 -8.44
C SER A 156 -1.99 -6.18 -7.92
N ASP A 157 -2.52 -5.32 -8.78
CA ASP A 157 -3.68 -4.48 -8.46
C ASP A 157 -4.97 -5.30 -8.33
N TYR A 158 -5.05 -6.43 -9.03
CA TYR A 158 -6.22 -7.31 -8.97
C TYR A 158 -6.06 -8.34 -7.83
N LYS A 159 -6.91 -8.23 -6.81
CA LYS A 159 -6.97 -9.14 -5.66
C LYS A 159 -8.41 -9.62 -5.46
N GLU A 160 -8.61 -10.92 -5.46
CA GLU A 160 -9.94 -11.55 -5.29
C GLU A 160 -10.33 -11.74 -3.81
N THR A 161 -9.47 -11.30 -2.90
CA THR A 161 -9.58 -11.56 -1.46
C THR A 161 -10.45 -10.56 -0.71
N ARG A 162 -11.02 -9.56 -1.39
CA ARG A 162 -11.84 -8.53 -0.73
C ARG A 162 -13.16 -9.12 -0.23
N PRO A 163 -13.41 -9.13 1.08
CA PRO A 163 -14.69 -9.59 1.63
C PRO A 163 -15.85 -8.80 1.02
N GLN A 164 -16.87 -9.51 0.54
CA GLN A 164 -18.07 -8.90 -0.01
C GLN A 164 -19.29 -9.33 0.79
N MET A 165 -20.14 -8.38 1.15
CA MET A 165 -21.45 -8.65 1.69
C MET A 165 -22.45 -8.63 0.54
N ARG A 166 -23.10 -9.77 0.26
CA ARG A 166 -24.18 -9.85 -0.71
C ARG A 166 -25.53 -9.80 0.00
N VAL A 167 -26.30 -8.76 -0.26
CA VAL A 167 -27.65 -8.60 0.27
C VAL A 167 -28.68 -9.09 -0.75
N ASN A 168 -29.38 -10.16 -0.45
CA ASN A 168 -30.46 -10.70 -1.30
C ASN A 168 -31.80 -10.23 -0.73
N ILE A 169 -32.49 -9.36 -1.46
CA ILE A 169 -33.79 -8.82 -1.05
C ILE A 169 -34.89 -9.77 -1.54
N ASN A 170 -35.70 -10.29 -0.58
CA ASN A 170 -36.92 -11.01 -0.90
C ASN A 170 -38.01 -10.00 -1.28
N ARG A 171 -38.24 -9.84 -2.59
CA ARG A 171 -39.17 -8.84 -3.13
C ARG A 171 -40.63 -9.11 -2.80
N GLU A 172 -41.04 -10.38 -2.74
CA GLU A 172 -42.41 -10.76 -2.38
C GLU A 172 -42.71 -10.38 -0.93
N ARG A 173 -41.82 -10.76 -0.03
CA ARG A 173 -41.99 -10.42 1.39
C ARG A 173 -41.90 -8.92 1.65
N ALA A 174 -41.08 -8.19 0.89
CA ALA A 174 -41.02 -6.73 1.00
C ALA A 174 -42.35 -6.09 0.57
N ALA A 175 -42.94 -6.58 -0.52
CA ALA A 175 -44.25 -6.13 -1.00
C ALA A 175 -45.37 -6.43 -0.01
N ASP A 176 -45.40 -7.63 0.59
CA ASP A 176 -46.37 -8.03 1.62
C ASP A 176 -46.30 -7.13 2.85
N LEU A 177 -45.11 -6.63 3.19
CA LEU A 177 -44.88 -5.71 4.32
C LEU A 177 -45.04 -4.24 3.91
N GLY A 178 -45.38 -3.93 2.67
CA GLY A 178 -45.54 -2.57 2.16
C GLY A 178 -44.20 -1.77 2.07
N VAL A 179 -43.05 -2.46 2.07
CA VAL A 179 -41.73 -1.82 2.00
C VAL A 179 -41.18 -1.91 0.57
N SER A 180 -40.87 -0.78 0.00
CA SER A 180 -40.27 -0.75 -1.36
C SER A 180 -38.80 -1.17 -1.35
N VAL A 181 -38.36 -1.79 -2.46
CA VAL A 181 -36.93 -2.15 -2.65
C VAL A 181 -36.05 -0.89 -2.59
N GLN A 182 -36.59 0.27 -3.01
CA GLN A 182 -35.89 1.54 -2.97
C GLN A 182 -35.65 2.03 -1.53
N GLU A 183 -36.62 1.85 -0.63
CA GLU A 183 -36.49 2.18 0.80
C GLU A 183 -35.45 1.28 1.47
N ILE A 184 -35.47 -0.01 1.16
CA ILE A 184 -34.43 -0.96 1.64
C ILE A 184 -33.05 -0.50 1.17
N GLY A 185 -32.91 -0.17 -0.11
CA GLY A 185 -31.65 0.32 -0.69
C GLY A 185 -31.15 1.59 -0.01
N ARG A 186 -32.03 2.59 0.20
CA ARG A 186 -31.68 3.83 0.90
C ARG A 186 -31.27 3.61 2.35
N THR A 187 -31.96 2.72 3.04
CA THR A 187 -31.62 2.37 4.43
C THR A 187 -30.24 1.72 4.50
N LEU A 188 -29.94 0.76 3.61
CA LEU A 188 -28.64 0.13 3.52
C LEU A 188 -27.53 1.15 3.18
N GLU A 189 -27.79 2.06 2.23
CA GLU A 189 -26.87 3.13 1.87
C GLU A 189 -26.56 4.05 3.08
N THR A 190 -27.60 4.41 3.84
CA THR A 190 -27.45 5.27 5.01
C THR A 190 -26.70 4.58 6.15
N MET A 191 -27.01 3.31 6.41
CA MET A 191 -26.44 2.57 7.53
C MET A 191 -25.05 2.01 7.25
N MET A 192 -24.72 1.69 6.00
CA MET A 192 -23.48 1.00 5.62
C MET A 192 -22.58 1.82 4.69
N GLY A 193 -23.13 2.80 3.97
CA GLY A 193 -22.43 3.57 2.95
C GLY A 193 -21.97 4.96 3.39
N SER A 194 -22.10 5.32 4.68
CA SER A 194 -21.70 6.62 5.23
C SER A 194 -22.30 7.83 4.48
N ARG A 195 -23.55 7.74 4.04
CA ARG A 195 -24.23 8.87 3.43
C ARG A 195 -24.36 10.00 4.44
N GLN A 196 -23.77 11.15 4.14
CA GLN A 196 -24.06 12.38 4.87
C GLN A 196 -25.48 12.83 4.52
N VAL A 197 -26.31 12.99 5.54
CA VAL A 197 -27.68 13.49 5.45
C VAL A 197 -27.69 15.01 5.52
#